data_95e71b938e33882d6885f42eb63a50a7
#
_entry.id   95e71b938e33882d6885f42eb63a50a7
#
_cell.length_a   1.000
_cell.length_b   1.000
_cell.length_c   1.000
_cell.angle_alpha   90.00
_cell.angle_beta   90.00
_cell.angle_gamma   90.00
#
_symmetry.space_group_name_H-M   'P 1'
#
loop_
_entity.id
_entity.type
_entity.pdbx_description
1 polymer ?
#
loop_
_entity_poly.entity_id
_entity_poly.type
_entity_poly.pdbx_seq_one_letter_code
_entity_poly.pdbx_strand_id
1 'polypeptide(L)'
;MSADSHGLLCISLHDVAPATLDDCANTLAFLDDLGLGPVALLVVPDYHGLGRADRDGRFASFIESRILRGDEIVLHGYSHMDTAPRPRGIREWLTRRIYTDSEGEFWQLDFEAARMRILRGLVVLRSAGWHPTGFVAPAWLMSPSALCALEETPLEYFATRDAVV
;
A
#
# COMPACT_ATOMS: atom_id res chain seq x y z
N MET A 1 -23.03 20.48 -28.41
CA MET A 1 -21.67 19.94 -28.38
C MET A 1 -21.60 19.06 -27.15
N SER A 2 -21.64 17.73 -27.35
CA SER A 2 -21.50 16.74 -26.27
C SER A 2 -20.04 16.79 -25.82
N ALA A 3 -19.79 17.12 -24.56
CA ALA A 3 -18.47 16.94 -23.97
C ALA A 3 -18.25 15.41 -23.85
N ASP A 4 -17.35 14.87 -24.65
CA ASP A 4 -16.88 13.51 -24.46
C ASP A 4 -16.24 13.41 -23.07
N SER A 5 -16.97 12.84 -22.12
CA SER A 5 -16.42 12.51 -20.81
C SER A 5 -15.51 11.30 -20.98
N HIS A 6 -14.22 11.55 -21.21
CA HIS A 6 -13.22 10.48 -21.14
C HIS A 6 -13.11 10.05 -19.69
N GLY A 7 -13.50 8.81 -19.41
CA GLY A 7 -13.25 8.21 -18.10
C GLY A 7 -11.74 8.03 -17.90
N LEU A 8 -11.26 8.30 -16.68
CA LEU A 8 -9.89 8.00 -16.28
C LEU A 8 -9.87 6.60 -15.65
N LEU A 9 -8.90 5.78 -16.04
CA LEU A 9 -8.62 4.49 -15.45
C LEU A 9 -7.35 4.60 -14.62
N CYS A 10 -7.46 4.41 -13.31
CA CYS A 10 -6.31 4.24 -12.41
C CYS A 10 -6.10 2.75 -12.16
N ILE A 11 -4.89 2.27 -12.41
CA ILE A 11 -4.52 0.87 -12.16
C ILE A 11 -3.56 0.86 -10.98
N SER A 12 -3.84 0.02 -9.98
CA SER A 12 -2.95 -0.21 -8.85
C SER A 12 -2.66 -1.70 -8.68
N LEU A 13 -1.42 -2.04 -8.35
CA LEU A 13 -1.00 -3.37 -7.97
C LEU A 13 -0.72 -3.39 -6.47
N HIS A 14 -1.45 -4.22 -5.75
CA HIS A 14 -1.33 -4.39 -4.30
C HIS A 14 -0.20 -5.35 -3.92
N ASP A 15 0.20 -5.31 -2.65
CA ASP A 15 1.12 -6.26 -2.01
C ASP A 15 2.47 -6.38 -2.70
N VAL A 16 2.97 -5.26 -3.24
CA VAL A 16 4.27 -5.23 -3.91
C VAL A 16 5.38 -5.30 -2.87
N ALA A 17 6.05 -6.44 -2.78
CA ALA A 17 7.07 -6.74 -1.77
C ALA A 17 8.10 -7.75 -2.28
N PRO A 18 9.27 -7.92 -1.62
CA PRO A 18 10.22 -8.96 -2.00
C PRO A 18 9.61 -10.36 -2.08
N ALA A 19 8.72 -10.70 -1.15
CA ALA A 19 8.08 -12.02 -1.06
C ALA A 19 7.09 -12.29 -2.21
N THR A 20 6.56 -11.27 -2.84
CA THR A 20 5.56 -11.35 -3.94
C THR A 20 6.13 -10.93 -5.29
N LEU A 21 7.46 -10.72 -5.37
CA LEU A 21 8.12 -10.12 -6.52
C LEU A 21 7.81 -10.83 -7.84
N ASP A 22 7.85 -12.16 -7.87
CA ASP A 22 7.65 -12.91 -9.11
C ASP A 22 6.22 -12.78 -9.63
N ASP A 23 5.23 -12.81 -8.75
CA ASP A 23 3.81 -12.64 -9.11
C ASP A 23 3.53 -11.19 -9.56
N CYS A 24 4.12 -10.21 -8.87
CA CYS A 24 4.04 -8.80 -9.25
C CYS A 24 4.67 -8.57 -10.63
N ALA A 25 5.85 -9.11 -10.88
CA ALA A 25 6.54 -8.97 -12.16
C ALA A 25 5.73 -9.58 -13.32
N ASN A 26 5.15 -10.77 -13.12
CA ASN A 26 4.30 -11.41 -14.12
C ASN A 26 3.04 -10.58 -14.41
N THR A 27 2.38 -10.07 -13.37
CA THR A 27 1.19 -9.23 -13.52
C THR A 27 1.50 -7.94 -14.28
N LEU A 28 2.60 -7.27 -13.93
CA LEU A 28 3.01 -6.04 -14.61
C LEU A 28 3.44 -6.28 -16.05
N ALA A 29 4.11 -7.39 -16.34
CA ALA A 29 4.44 -7.76 -17.71
C ALA A 29 3.17 -7.93 -18.56
N PHE A 30 2.14 -8.58 -18.01
CA PHE A 30 0.85 -8.71 -18.69
C PHE A 30 0.18 -7.35 -18.94
N LEU A 31 0.21 -6.42 -17.97
CA LEU A 31 -0.33 -5.07 -18.15
C LEU A 31 0.46 -4.28 -19.20
N ASP A 32 1.80 -4.42 -19.19
CA ASP A 32 2.68 -3.82 -20.18
C ASP A 32 2.37 -4.30 -21.61
N ASP A 33 2.14 -5.60 -21.79
CA ASP A 33 1.77 -6.20 -23.09
C ASP A 33 0.43 -5.69 -23.62
N LEU A 34 -0.48 -5.29 -22.71
CA LEU A 34 -1.75 -4.65 -23.06
C LEU A 34 -1.62 -3.13 -23.31
N GLY A 35 -0.44 -2.55 -23.11
CA GLY A 35 -0.23 -1.10 -23.19
C GLY A 35 -0.91 -0.32 -22.06
N LEU A 36 -1.14 -0.95 -20.91
CA LEU A 36 -1.75 -0.37 -19.74
C LEU A 36 -0.68 0.13 -18.77
N GLY A 37 -0.70 1.40 -18.46
CA GLY A 37 0.21 2.05 -17.52
C GLY A 37 0.22 3.57 -17.71
N PRO A 38 0.85 4.31 -16.81
CA PRO A 38 1.57 3.86 -15.61
C PRO A 38 0.68 3.22 -14.54
N VAL A 39 1.30 2.42 -13.66
CA VAL A 39 0.62 1.67 -12.58
C VAL A 39 1.07 2.20 -11.22
N ALA A 40 0.14 2.34 -10.27
CA ALA A 40 0.46 2.63 -8.88
C ALA A 40 0.90 1.33 -8.17
N LEU A 41 2.16 1.26 -7.76
CA LEU A 41 2.74 0.14 -7.05
C LEU A 41 2.56 0.33 -5.54
N LEU A 42 1.66 -0.43 -4.94
CA LEU A 42 1.36 -0.37 -3.51
C LEU A 42 2.40 -1.21 -2.75
N VAL A 43 3.49 -0.55 -2.36
CA VAL A 43 4.67 -1.20 -1.78
C VAL A 43 4.51 -1.39 -0.27
N VAL A 44 4.72 -2.63 0.18
CA VAL A 44 4.74 -2.98 1.61
C VAL A 44 6.20 -3.03 2.10
N PRO A 45 6.60 -2.18 3.05
CA PRO A 45 7.98 -2.08 3.51
C PRO A 45 8.59 -3.34 4.13
N ASP A 46 7.78 -4.14 4.85
CA ASP A 46 8.23 -5.37 5.53
C ASP A 46 7.09 -6.40 5.57
N TYR A 47 6.71 -6.88 4.39
CA TYR A 47 5.54 -7.75 4.18
C TYR A 47 5.61 -8.99 5.07
N HIS A 48 4.69 -9.10 6.03
CA HIS A 48 4.58 -10.20 7.01
C HIS A 48 5.88 -10.48 7.78
N GLY A 49 6.81 -9.51 7.87
CA GLY A 49 8.13 -9.70 8.50
C GLY A 49 9.05 -10.63 7.72
N LEU A 50 8.75 -10.92 6.46
CA LEU A 50 9.52 -11.84 5.61
C LEU A 50 10.76 -11.21 4.99
N GLY A 51 10.96 -9.89 5.16
CA GLY A 51 12.12 -9.18 4.69
C GLY A 51 11.80 -7.76 4.24
N ARG A 52 12.66 -6.84 4.65
CA ARG A 52 12.50 -5.43 4.33
C ARG A 52 12.79 -5.16 2.87
N ALA A 53 11.92 -4.37 2.25
CA ALA A 53 11.98 -3.97 0.85
C ALA A 53 13.31 -3.27 0.47
N ASP A 54 13.85 -2.44 1.37
CA ASP A 54 15.11 -1.71 1.16
C ASP A 54 16.39 -2.57 1.29
N ARG A 55 16.27 -3.85 1.61
CA ARG A 55 17.39 -4.77 1.81
C ARG A 55 17.50 -5.87 0.76
N ASP A 56 16.53 -5.95 -0.13
CA ASP A 56 16.52 -6.93 -1.22
C ASP A 56 16.96 -6.27 -2.53
N GLY A 57 18.18 -6.60 -2.99
CA GLY A 57 18.76 -6.00 -4.20
C GLY A 57 18.01 -6.37 -5.48
N ARG A 58 17.39 -7.57 -5.57
CA ARG A 58 16.58 -7.97 -6.72
C ARG A 58 15.30 -7.14 -6.78
N PHE A 59 14.65 -6.98 -5.63
CA PHE A 59 13.47 -6.16 -5.51
C PHE A 59 13.77 -4.68 -5.78
N ALA A 60 14.89 -4.16 -5.26
CA ALA A 60 15.29 -2.77 -5.51
C ALA A 60 15.47 -2.51 -7.01
N SER A 61 16.23 -3.36 -7.72
CA SER A 61 16.41 -3.23 -9.18
C SER A 61 15.08 -3.31 -9.94
N PHE A 62 14.16 -4.15 -9.49
CA PHE A 62 12.82 -4.22 -10.08
C PHE A 62 12.06 -2.91 -9.90
N ILE A 63 11.96 -2.37 -8.67
CA ILE A 63 11.27 -1.11 -8.39
C ILE A 63 11.90 0.05 -9.18
N GLU A 64 13.22 0.15 -9.21
CA GLU A 64 13.91 1.19 -10.00
C GLU A 64 13.56 1.11 -11.49
N SER A 65 13.48 -0.09 -12.05
CA SER A 65 13.06 -0.29 -13.44
C SER A 65 11.63 0.19 -13.69
N ARG A 66 10.73 -0.01 -12.72
CA ARG A 66 9.34 0.41 -12.82
C ARG A 66 9.18 1.94 -12.67
N ILE A 67 9.93 2.56 -11.76
CA ILE A 67 9.98 4.02 -11.64
C ILE A 67 10.45 4.68 -12.95
N LEU A 68 11.47 4.12 -13.60
CA LEU A 68 11.95 4.62 -14.90
C LEU A 68 10.91 4.51 -16.02
N ARG A 69 9.92 3.64 -15.89
CA ARG A 69 8.79 3.51 -16.82
C ARG A 69 7.64 4.47 -16.49
N GLY A 70 7.72 5.19 -15.37
CA GLY A 70 6.73 6.15 -14.93
C GLY A 70 5.72 5.60 -13.92
N ASP A 71 5.92 4.39 -13.39
CA ASP A 71 5.07 3.84 -12.34
C ASP A 71 5.25 4.63 -11.04
N GLU A 72 4.17 4.74 -10.29
CA GLU A 72 4.10 5.46 -9.04
C GLU A 72 4.37 4.54 -7.85
N ILE A 73 5.10 5.02 -6.85
CA ILE A 73 5.28 4.32 -5.57
C ILE A 73 4.27 4.85 -4.56
N VAL A 74 3.48 3.94 -4.02
CA VAL A 74 2.48 4.22 -2.98
C VAL A 74 2.78 3.38 -1.76
N LEU A 75 2.76 3.99 -0.56
CA LEU A 75 2.96 3.26 0.68
C LEU A 75 1.72 2.41 1.01
N HIS A 76 1.90 1.10 1.24
CA HIS A 76 0.83 0.15 1.55
C HIS A 76 0.98 -0.46 2.94
N GLY A 77 0.70 0.34 3.96
CA GLY A 77 0.96 -0.04 5.35
C GLY A 77 2.45 -0.14 5.68
N TYR A 78 2.78 -0.93 6.69
CA TYR A 78 4.15 -1.26 7.06
C TYR A 78 4.45 -2.75 6.92
N SER A 79 3.61 -3.59 7.52
CA SER A 79 3.83 -5.05 7.56
C SER A 79 2.70 -5.86 6.96
N HIS A 80 1.58 -5.23 6.63
CA HIS A 80 0.38 -5.89 6.16
C HIS A 80 -0.20 -6.91 7.15
N MET A 81 0.05 -6.73 8.46
CA MET A 81 -0.42 -7.60 9.53
C MET A 81 -1.29 -6.87 10.54
N ASP A 82 -2.45 -7.45 10.84
CA ASP A 82 -3.25 -7.03 11.98
C ASP A 82 -2.61 -7.49 13.28
N THR A 83 -2.00 -6.56 14.01
CA THR A 83 -1.37 -6.82 15.31
C THR A 83 -2.25 -6.40 16.49
N ALA A 84 -3.54 -6.07 16.25
CA ALA A 84 -4.45 -5.67 17.32
C ALA A 84 -4.71 -6.84 18.30
N PRO A 85 -5.03 -6.53 19.58
CA PRO A 85 -5.38 -7.54 20.58
C PRO A 85 -6.51 -8.47 20.13
N ARG A 86 -6.66 -9.62 20.80
CA ARG A 86 -7.71 -10.59 20.48
C ARG A 86 -9.07 -9.92 20.35
N PRO A 87 -9.87 -10.28 19.33
CA PRO A 87 -11.17 -9.68 19.09
C PRO A 87 -12.09 -9.83 20.31
N ARG A 88 -12.79 -8.76 20.67
CA ARG A 88 -13.67 -8.72 21.85
C ARG A 88 -15.05 -9.33 21.62
N GLY A 89 -15.31 -9.92 20.42
CA GLY A 89 -16.59 -10.53 20.09
C GLY A 89 -16.62 -11.21 18.73
N ILE A 90 -17.68 -12.01 18.51
CA ILE A 90 -17.86 -12.82 17.28
C ILE A 90 -17.92 -11.92 16.02
N ARG A 91 -18.54 -10.74 16.09
CA ARG A 91 -18.61 -9.82 14.94
C ARG A 91 -17.25 -9.32 14.55
N GLU A 92 -16.44 -8.87 15.51
CA GLU A 92 -15.08 -8.41 15.28
C GLU A 92 -14.20 -9.55 14.76
N TRP A 93 -14.33 -10.74 15.33
CA TRP A 93 -13.63 -11.94 14.87
C TRP A 93 -13.97 -12.30 13.43
N LEU A 94 -15.27 -12.26 13.05
CA LEU A 94 -15.73 -12.53 11.69
C LEU A 94 -15.20 -11.47 10.70
N THR A 95 -15.25 -10.20 11.07
CA THR A 95 -14.73 -9.12 10.22
C THR A 95 -13.23 -9.29 9.98
N ARG A 96 -12.45 -9.58 11.01
CA ARG A 96 -11.00 -9.74 10.92
C ARG A 96 -10.60 -10.99 10.13
N ARG A 97 -11.34 -12.10 10.26
CA ARG A 97 -10.97 -13.37 9.63
C ARG A 97 -11.58 -13.58 8.24
N ILE A 98 -12.75 -13.05 7.98
CA ILE A 98 -13.46 -13.28 6.70
C ILE A 98 -13.24 -12.11 5.74
N TYR A 99 -13.16 -10.88 6.26
CA TYR A 99 -13.04 -9.69 5.41
C TYR A 99 -11.61 -9.26 5.15
N THR A 100 -10.70 -9.53 6.09
CA THR A 100 -9.33 -8.98 6.02
C THR A 100 -8.24 -10.03 6.05
N ASP A 101 -8.58 -11.29 6.21
CA ASP A 101 -7.64 -12.40 6.43
C ASP A 101 -6.48 -12.05 7.41
N SER A 102 -6.80 -11.25 8.42
CA SER A 102 -5.86 -10.66 9.40
C SER A 102 -4.94 -9.55 8.82
N GLU A 103 -5.31 -8.94 7.70
CA GLU A 103 -4.51 -7.90 7.02
C GLU A 103 -4.91 -6.46 7.38
N GLY A 104 -5.92 -6.28 8.23
CA GLY A 104 -6.40 -4.95 8.65
C GLY A 104 -5.43 -4.21 9.56
N GLU A 105 -4.21 -3.96 9.10
CA GLU A 105 -3.12 -3.37 9.90
C GLU A 105 -3.52 -2.06 10.60
N PHE A 106 -4.35 -1.21 9.97
CA PHE A 106 -4.73 0.12 10.46
C PHE A 106 -6.14 0.18 11.05
N TRP A 107 -6.85 -0.94 11.12
CA TRP A 107 -8.26 -1.00 11.53
C TRP A 107 -8.55 -0.48 12.94
N GLN A 108 -7.64 -0.72 13.90
CA GLN A 108 -7.84 -0.38 15.32
C GLN A 108 -6.67 0.42 15.92
N LEU A 109 -5.81 0.97 15.10
CA LEU A 109 -4.71 1.76 15.61
C LEU A 109 -5.20 3.09 16.18
N ASP A 110 -4.61 3.47 17.31
CA ASP A 110 -4.67 4.85 17.78
C ASP A 110 -3.76 5.74 16.91
N PHE A 111 -3.85 7.05 17.15
CA PHE A 111 -3.12 8.04 16.39
C PHE A 111 -1.60 7.81 16.40
N GLU A 112 -1.00 7.61 17.57
CA GLU A 112 0.45 7.46 17.70
C GLU A 112 0.95 6.16 17.06
N ALA A 113 0.22 5.06 17.26
CA ALA A 113 0.57 3.78 16.64
C ALA A 113 0.46 3.84 15.11
N ALA A 114 -0.58 4.47 14.57
CA ALA A 114 -0.75 4.67 13.14
C ALA A 114 0.36 5.56 12.58
N ARG A 115 0.60 6.71 13.20
CA ARG A 115 1.65 7.66 12.82
C ARG A 115 3.03 6.99 12.78
N MET A 116 3.37 6.24 13.83
CA MET A 116 4.65 5.53 13.90
C MET A 116 4.81 4.51 12.76
N ARG A 117 3.76 3.76 12.40
CA ARG A 117 3.83 2.79 11.30
C ARG A 117 4.01 3.47 9.96
N ILE A 118 3.24 4.52 9.68
CA ILE A 118 3.37 5.29 8.44
C ILE A 118 4.78 5.85 8.33
N LEU A 119 5.29 6.53 9.37
CA LEU A 119 6.63 7.10 9.34
C LEU A 119 7.73 6.04 9.18
N ARG A 120 7.61 4.87 9.83
CA ARG A 120 8.54 3.76 9.63
C ARG A 120 8.51 3.25 8.20
N GLY A 121 7.33 3.13 7.59
CA GLY A 121 7.19 2.77 6.19
C GLY A 121 7.87 3.78 5.26
N LEU A 122 7.61 5.06 5.47
CA LEU A 122 8.25 6.14 4.73
C LEU A 122 9.78 6.12 4.85
N VAL A 123 10.31 5.87 6.06
CA VAL A 123 11.76 5.75 6.28
C VAL A 123 12.34 4.60 5.48
N VAL A 124 11.70 3.43 5.48
CA VAL A 124 12.18 2.26 4.70
C VAL A 124 12.22 2.58 3.22
N LEU A 125 11.13 3.09 2.63
CA LEU A 125 11.08 3.35 1.20
C LEU A 125 12.03 4.47 0.79
N ARG A 126 12.11 5.55 1.57
CA ARG A 126 13.03 6.66 1.30
C ARG A 126 14.49 6.29 1.46
N SER A 127 14.84 5.37 2.36
CA SER A 127 16.22 4.88 2.49
C SER A 127 16.69 4.09 1.28
N ALA A 128 15.77 3.52 0.50
CA ALA A 128 16.04 2.90 -0.80
C ALA A 128 16.05 3.92 -1.97
N GLY A 129 15.82 5.22 -1.69
CA GLY A 129 15.70 6.24 -2.73
C GLY A 129 14.34 6.32 -3.40
N TRP A 130 13.33 5.60 -2.89
CA TRP A 130 11.98 5.65 -3.43
C TRP A 130 11.16 6.70 -2.69
N HIS A 131 10.38 7.49 -3.44
CA HIS A 131 9.63 8.62 -2.92
C HIS A 131 8.13 8.35 -3.05
N PRO A 132 7.49 7.70 -2.06
CA PRO A 132 6.06 7.48 -2.11
C PRO A 132 5.31 8.81 -2.08
N THR A 133 4.33 8.95 -2.97
CA THR A 133 3.47 10.12 -3.10
C THR A 133 2.16 9.94 -2.35
N GLY A 134 1.66 8.68 -2.27
CA GLY A 134 0.38 8.38 -1.64
C GLY A 134 0.45 7.25 -0.61
N PHE A 135 -0.70 7.03 0.03
CA PHE A 135 -0.93 5.94 0.97
C PHE A 135 -2.25 5.22 0.66
N VAL A 136 -2.20 3.89 0.70
CA VAL A 136 -3.39 3.03 0.68
C VAL A 136 -3.29 2.05 1.85
N ALA A 137 -4.31 2.03 2.71
CA ALA A 137 -4.31 1.10 3.84
C ALA A 137 -4.54 -0.35 3.39
N PRO A 138 -3.84 -1.33 4.00
CA PRO A 138 -4.16 -2.74 3.83
C PRO A 138 -5.65 -3.01 4.08
N ALA A 139 -6.25 -3.86 3.25
CA ALA A 139 -7.68 -4.17 3.24
C ALA A 139 -8.60 -2.93 3.16
N TRP A 140 -8.10 -1.74 2.79
CA TRP A 140 -8.83 -0.46 2.74
C TRP A 140 -9.45 -0.05 4.08
N LEU A 141 -8.94 -0.59 5.19
CA LEU A 141 -9.48 -0.39 6.52
C LEU A 141 -8.59 0.51 7.37
N MET A 142 -9.20 1.60 7.88
CA MET A 142 -8.53 2.55 8.75
C MET A 142 -9.44 2.97 9.90
N SER A 143 -8.85 3.18 11.08
CA SER A 143 -9.53 3.87 12.17
C SER A 143 -9.60 5.38 11.89
N PRO A 144 -10.55 6.12 12.47
CA PRO A 144 -10.56 7.59 12.41
C PRO A 144 -9.24 8.21 12.88
N SER A 145 -8.64 7.63 13.93
CA SER A 145 -7.33 8.08 14.44
C SER A 145 -6.20 7.88 13.44
N ALA A 146 -6.24 6.79 12.66
CA ALA A 146 -5.25 6.55 11.61
C ALA A 146 -5.40 7.53 10.44
N LEU A 147 -6.64 7.92 10.11
CA LEU A 147 -6.89 8.98 9.12
C LEU A 147 -6.29 10.32 9.57
N CYS A 148 -6.53 10.73 10.83
CA CYS A 148 -5.91 11.95 11.36
C CYS A 148 -4.38 11.87 11.35
N ALA A 149 -3.79 10.70 11.58
CA ALA A 149 -2.34 10.52 11.53
C ALA A 149 -1.77 10.69 10.12
N LEU A 150 -2.53 10.32 9.07
CA LEU A 150 -2.13 10.55 7.67
C LEU A 150 -2.08 12.03 7.31
N GLU A 151 -3.02 12.83 7.79
CA GLU A 151 -3.06 14.27 7.54
C GLU A 151 -1.80 15.01 8.03
N GLU A 152 -1.07 14.43 8.98
CA GLU A 152 0.21 14.95 9.48
C GLU A 152 1.43 14.46 8.70
N THR A 153 1.25 13.68 7.64
CA THR A 153 2.35 13.13 6.85
C THR A 153 2.64 14.00 5.62
N PRO A 154 3.85 13.91 5.05
CA PRO A 154 4.22 14.62 3.83
C PRO A 154 3.77 13.88 2.57
N LEU A 155 2.69 13.12 2.62
CA LEU A 155 2.10 12.44 1.48
C LEU A 155 1.12 13.38 0.76
N GLU A 156 1.04 13.27 -0.55
CA GLU A 156 0.22 14.15 -1.38
C GLU A 156 -1.26 13.75 -1.35
N TYR A 157 -1.51 12.44 -1.16
CA TYR A 157 -2.86 11.89 -1.08
C TYR A 157 -2.91 10.59 -0.27
N PHE A 158 -4.12 10.20 0.09
CA PHE A 158 -4.41 8.84 0.54
C PHE A 158 -5.73 8.35 -0.07
N ALA A 159 -5.81 7.05 -0.30
CA ALA A 159 -7.02 6.44 -0.82
C ALA A 159 -7.70 5.60 0.26
N THR A 160 -9.00 5.83 0.38
CA THR A 160 -9.93 5.02 1.15
C THR A 160 -10.76 4.16 0.20
N ARG A 161 -11.62 3.29 0.75
CA ARG A 161 -12.52 2.49 -0.07
C ARG A 161 -13.44 3.32 -0.99
N ASP A 162 -13.78 4.54 -0.56
CA ASP A 162 -14.84 5.33 -1.19
C ASP A 162 -14.31 6.62 -1.83
N ALA A 163 -13.06 7.01 -1.57
CA ALA A 163 -12.50 8.26 -2.05
C ALA A 163 -10.95 8.26 -2.10
N VAL A 164 -10.41 9.11 -2.96
CA VAL A 164 -9.02 9.60 -2.90
C VAL A 164 -9.08 11.01 -2.30
N VAL A 165 -8.30 11.28 -1.28
CA VAL A 165 -8.31 12.53 -0.50
C VAL A 165 -6.93 13.17 -0.54
#